data_9cea34c63e4e5fa7559fd2aa49d49089
#
_entry.id   9cea34c63e4e5fa7559fd2aa49d49089
#
_cell.length_a   1.000
_cell.length_b   1.000
_cell.length_c   1.000
_cell.angle_alpha   90.00
_cell.angle_beta   90.00
_cell.angle_gamma   90.00
#
_symmetry.space_group_name_H-M   'P 1'
#
loop_
_entity.id
_entity.type
_entity.pdbx_description
1 polymer ?
#
loop_
_entity_poly.entity_id
_entity_poly.type
_entity_poly.pdbx_seq_one_letter_code
_entity_poly.pdbx_strand_id
1 'polypeptide(L)' 'MRYTPAGLPALNCMLEHGSEVEEAAQKRQVKVVLNAVAFASNAERLKIQMLGSQWNFKGFLAQGRNGKGVVFHIQEFLPI' A
#
# COMPACT_ATOMS: atom_id res chain seq x y z
N MET A 1 13.85 -0.34 6.11
CA MET A 1 13.96 -0.03 4.67
C MET A 1 15.09 -0.82 4.06
N ARG A 2 14.91 -1.30 2.87
CA ARG A 2 15.94 -2.05 2.14
C ARG A 2 16.25 -1.37 0.82
N TYR A 3 17.27 -1.86 0.13
CA TYR A 3 17.67 -1.32 -1.18
C TYR A 3 17.58 -2.40 -2.24
N THR A 4 17.16 -2.01 -3.44
CA THR A 4 17.13 -2.92 -4.58
C THR A 4 18.55 -3.17 -5.08
N PRO A 5 18.77 -4.20 -5.94
CA PRO A 5 20.08 -4.40 -6.55
C PRO A 5 20.61 -3.18 -7.33
N ALA A 6 19.71 -2.33 -7.83
CA ALA A 6 20.10 -1.11 -8.51
C ALA A 6 20.41 0.05 -7.54
N GLY A 7 20.36 -0.19 -6.23
CA GLY A 7 20.65 0.81 -5.21
C GLY A 7 19.50 1.75 -4.87
N LEU A 8 18.28 1.46 -5.32
CA LEU A 8 17.11 2.27 -4.99
C LEU A 8 16.50 1.84 -3.66
N PRO A 9 16.09 2.79 -2.82
CA PRO A 9 15.40 2.43 -1.58
C PRO A 9 14.05 1.77 -1.87
N ALA A 10 13.71 0.78 -1.05
CA ALA A 10 12.44 0.08 -1.11
C ALA A 10 11.88 -0.05 0.29
N LEU A 11 10.64 0.35 0.47
CA LEU A 11 9.95 0.26 1.75
C LEU A 11 8.76 -0.68 1.63
N ASN A 12 8.73 -1.72 2.45
CA ASN A 12 7.57 -2.60 2.57
C ASN A 12 6.70 -2.10 3.71
N CYS A 13 5.40 -2.05 3.48
CA CYS A 13 4.46 -1.65 4.51
C CYS A 13 3.14 -2.38 4.32
N MET A 14 2.24 -2.20 5.28
CA MET A 14 0.90 -2.73 5.19
C MET A 14 -0.08 -1.57 5.11
N LEU A 15 -0.98 -1.62 4.14
CA LEU A 15 -2.03 -0.64 3.98
C LEU A 15 -3.35 -1.24 4.44
N GLU A 16 -4.12 -0.44 5.16
CA GLU A 16 -5.44 -0.83 5.61
C GLU A 16 -6.48 0.08 4.96
N HIS A 17 -7.49 -0.52 4.37
CA HIS A 17 -8.59 0.21 3.76
C HIS A 17 -9.90 -0.29 4.32
N GLY A 18 -10.70 0.63 4.83
CA GLY A 18 -12.05 0.33 5.29
C GLY A 18 -13.07 1.09 4.46
N SER A 19 -14.12 0.42 4.07
CA SER A 19 -15.21 1.07 3.35
C SER A 19 -16.54 0.45 3.72
N GLU A 20 -17.61 1.21 3.52
CA GLU A 20 -18.98 0.73 3.68
C GLU A 20 -19.55 0.48 2.30
N VAL A 21 -20.04 -0.72 2.06
CA VAL A 21 -20.64 -1.10 0.79
C VAL A 21 -22.04 -1.63 1.04
N GLU A 22 -22.92 -1.49 0.05
CA GLU A 22 -24.25 -2.04 0.10
C GLU A 22 -24.28 -3.31 -0.76
N GLU A 23 -24.73 -4.40 -0.13
CA GLU A 23 -24.82 -5.68 -0.80
C GLU A 23 -26.13 -6.35 -0.38
N ALA A 24 -26.94 -6.75 -1.35
CA ALA A 24 -28.24 -7.38 -1.11
C ALA A 24 -29.13 -6.57 -0.16
N ALA A 25 -29.19 -5.25 -0.36
CA ALA A 25 -29.95 -4.29 0.45
C ALA A 25 -29.49 -4.19 1.90
N GLN A 26 -28.30 -4.70 2.21
CA GLN A 26 -27.69 -4.58 3.53
C GLN A 26 -26.37 -3.82 3.45
N LYS A 27 -26.13 -2.98 4.44
CA LYS A 27 -24.86 -2.28 4.54
C LYS A 27 -23.83 -3.19 5.18
N ARG A 28 -22.67 -3.29 4.55
CA ARG A 28 -21.55 -4.07 5.06
C ARG A 28 -20.33 -3.21 5.19
N GLN A 29 -19.59 -3.41 6.26
CA GLN A 29 -18.28 -2.81 6.39
C GLN A 29 -17.25 -3.79 5.85
N VAL A 30 -16.43 -3.31 4.94
CA VAL A 30 -15.36 -4.09 4.33
C VAL A 30 -14.03 -3.51 4.78
N LYS A 31 -13.17 -4.39 5.27
CA LYS A 31 -11.83 -4.02 5.69
C LYS A 31 -10.84 -4.91 4.96
N VAL A 32 -9.88 -4.27 4.30
CA VAL A 32 -8.85 -4.96 3.53
C VAL A 32 -7.50 -4.51 4.02
N VAL A 33 -6.62 -5.49 4.24
CA VAL A 33 -5.22 -5.24 4.57
C VAL A 33 -4.38 -5.76 3.42
N LEU A 34 -3.52 -4.89 2.88
CA LEU A 34 -2.68 -5.22 1.74
C LEU A 34 -1.22 -5.03 2.10
N ASN A 35 -0.40 -5.97 1.67
CA ASN A 35 1.03 -5.74 1.63
C ASN A 35 1.34 -4.78 0.49
N ALA A 36 2.18 -3.79 0.76
CA ALA A 36 2.52 -2.76 -0.20
C ALA A 36 4.02 -2.51 -0.22
N VAL A 37 4.49 -1.98 -1.33
CA VAL A 37 5.89 -1.59 -1.49
C VAL A 37 5.96 -0.24 -2.17
N ALA A 38 6.89 0.61 -1.70
CA ALA A 38 7.21 1.89 -2.32
C ALA A 38 8.69 1.89 -2.68
N PHE A 39 9.03 2.54 -3.79
CA PHE A 39 10.41 2.61 -4.27
C PHE A 39 10.85 4.06 -4.43
N ALA A 40 12.17 4.27 -4.34
CA ALA A 40 12.81 5.55 -4.60
C ALA A 40 12.26 6.67 -3.71
N SER A 41 11.89 7.80 -4.30
CA SER A 41 11.40 8.95 -3.54
C SER A 41 10.14 8.64 -2.75
N ASN A 42 9.28 7.77 -3.24
CA ASN A 42 8.09 7.36 -2.50
C ASN A 42 8.45 6.61 -1.22
N ALA A 43 9.47 5.75 -1.29
CA ALA A 43 9.95 5.05 -0.11
C ALA A 43 10.49 6.01 0.94
N GLU A 44 11.27 6.99 0.52
CA GLU A 44 11.84 7.99 1.44
C GLU A 44 10.77 8.86 2.06
N ARG A 45 9.79 9.29 1.27
CA ARG A 45 8.69 10.13 1.76
C ARG A 45 7.79 9.36 2.72
N LEU A 46 7.47 8.11 2.41
CA LEU A 46 6.58 7.31 3.23
C LEU A 46 7.24 6.89 4.54
N LYS A 47 8.54 6.65 4.52
CA LYS A 47 9.30 6.24 5.71
C LYS A 47 9.14 7.20 6.87
N ILE A 48 9.02 8.50 6.61
CA ILE A 48 8.93 9.52 7.65
C ILE A 48 7.50 9.78 8.13
N GLN A 49 6.53 9.11 7.54
CA GLN A 49 5.13 9.28 7.96
C GLN A 49 4.82 8.44 9.18
N MET A 50 3.93 8.94 10.01
CA MET A 50 3.52 8.22 11.22
C MET A 50 2.67 7.00 10.86
N LEU A 51 2.88 5.91 11.59
CA LEU A 51 2.01 4.75 11.49
C LEU A 51 0.57 5.17 11.84
N GLY A 52 -0.38 4.67 11.06
CA GLY A 52 -1.78 5.01 11.25
C GLY A 52 -2.23 6.28 10.54
N SER A 53 -1.32 7.03 9.91
CA SER A 53 -1.70 8.19 9.13
C SER A 53 -2.48 7.76 7.88
N GLN A 54 -3.38 8.64 7.44
CA GLN A 54 -4.29 8.33 6.33
C GLN A 54 -3.86 9.08 5.07
N TRP A 55 -3.83 8.34 3.95
CA TRP A 55 -3.39 8.86 2.67
C TRP A 55 -4.21 8.25 1.55
N ASN A 56 -4.30 8.96 0.45
CA ASN A 56 -4.81 8.39 -0.81
C ASN A 56 -3.64 7.79 -1.56
N PHE A 57 -3.71 6.50 -1.83
CA PHE A 57 -2.66 5.78 -2.53
C PHE A 57 -3.10 5.44 -3.94
N LYS A 58 -2.20 5.63 -4.88
CA LYS A 58 -2.38 5.19 -6.27
C LYS A 58 -1.26 4.24 -6.64
N GLY A 59 -1.61 3.22 -7.37
CA GLY A 59 -0.64 2.24 -7.80
C GLY A 59 -1.30 1.06 -8.49
N PHE A 60 -0.64 -0.08 -8.46
CA PHE A 60 -1.14 -1.27 -9.11
C PHE A 60 -0.83 -2.50 -8.27
N LEU A 61 -1.61 -3.54 -8.48
CA LEU A 61 -1.40 -4.83 -7.85
C LEU A 61 -0.52 -5.70 -8.74
N ALA A 62 0.43 -6.39 -8.11
CA ALA A 62 1.28 -7.34 -8.81
C ALA A 62 1.47 -8.56 -7.93
N GLN A 63 1.92 -9.65 -8.52
CA GLN A 63 2.26 -10.82 -7.73
C GLN A 63 3.47 -10.53 -6.86
N GLY A 64 3.40 -11.02 -5.62
CA GLY A 64 4.52 -10.94 -4.72
C GLY A 64 5.67 -11.82 -5.16
N ARG A 65 6.79 -11.74 -4.44
CA ARG A 65 7.93 -12.60 -4.66
C ARG A 65 7.52 -14.06 -4.60
N ASN A 66 8.10 -14.87 -5.46
CA ASN A 66 7.84 -16.30 -5.56
C ASN A 66 6.40 -16.62 -5.95
N GLY A 67 5.69 -15.68 -6.56
CA GLY A 67 4.33 -15.88 -7.02
C GLY A 67 3.31 -16.07 -5.91
N LYS A 68 3.63 -15.70 -4.68
CA LYS A 68 2.73 -15.84 -3.54
C LYS A 68 2.06 -14.52 -3.21
N GLY A 69 0.73 -14.54 -3.20
CA GLY A 69 -0.06 -13.38 -2.80
C GLY A 69 0.05 -12.21 -3.77
N VAL A 70 -0.47 -11.09 -3.32
CA VAL A 70 -0.55 -9.86 -4.10
C VAL A 70 0.13 -8.75 -3.32
N VAL A 71 0.88 -7.90 -4.01
CA VAL A 71 1.54 -6.74 -3.43
C VAL A 71 1.09 -5.50 -4.18
N PHE A 72 0.69 -4.47 -3.44
CA PHE A 72 0.34 -3.18 -4.01
C PHE A 72 1.60 -2.34 -4.20
N HIS A 73 1.88 -1.97 -5.44
CA HIS A 73 3.00 -1.09 -5.76
C HIS A 73 2.53 0.35 -5.72
N ILE A 74 3.06 1.12 -4.78
CA ILE A 74 2.66 2.51 -4.59
C ILE A 74 3.38 3.36 -5.62
N GLN A 75 2.62 3.99 -6.52
CA GLN A 75 3.16 4.94 -7.49
C GLN A 75 3.08 6.36 -6.97
N GLU A 76 2.05 6.66 -6.19
CA GLU A 76 1.81 7.98 -5.66
C GLU A 76 0.99 7.89 -4.37
N PHE A 77 1.25 8.77 -3.42
CA PHE A 77 0.37 8.92 -2.28
C PHE A 77 0.22 10.41 -1.95
N LEU A 78 -1.02 10.79 -1.65
CA LEU A 78 -1.41 12.17 -1.41
C LEU A 78 -2.22 12.29 -0.12
N PRO A 79 -2.18 13.43 0.56
CA PRO A 79 -3.03 13.66 1.72
C PRO A 79 -4.51 13.52 1.36
N ILE A 80 -5.26 13.05 2.33
CA ILE A 80 -6.70 12.98 2.21
C ILE A 80 -7.32 14.36 2.39
#